data_35f756e6d2bd16ad62215b1d339b74e6
#
_entry.id   35f756e6d2bd16ad62215b1d339b74e6
#
_cell.length_a   1.000
_cell.length_b   1.000
_cell.length_c   1.000
_cell.angle_alpha   90.00
_cell.angle_beta   90.00
_cell.angle_gamma   90.00
#
_symmetry.space_group_name_H-M   'P 1'
#
loop_
_entity.id
_entity.type
_entity.pdbx_description
1 polymer ?
#
loop_
_entity_poly.entity_id
_entity_poly.type
_entity_poly.pdbx_seq_one_letter_code
_entity_poly.pdbx_strand_id
1 'polypeptide(L)'
;MIKAIALDDEPLALNVLERFCEGCEQVDLLKTFTRPDEALRYLKKFPVDLIFLDIQMPSVSGITFVEELDSSTLIIFTTAYSQYAVEGFNLDAVDFLLKPFSKERFDKTIEKVTRQRQILLNSGQRQSDFLFLRADYSLIKIKISEILYIEGLDDYLKIYLPNQRPVVARFTMKGILKKLPTNHFVRVHRSFIIPFDKIRSVQKKSVDIGERVIPIGLSYQKSFFETVKK
;
A
#
# COMPACT_ATOMS: atom_id res chain seq x y z
N MET A 1 12.09 1.80 18.47
CA MET A 1 12.28 0.51 17.79
C MET A 1 11.17 0.30 16.79
N ILE A 2 11.42 -0.41 15.70
CA ILE A 2 10.47 -0.78 14.65
C ILE A 2 9.87 -2.13 15.04
N LYS A 3 8.60 -2.17 15.39
CA LYS A 3 7.91 -3.42 15.74
C LYS A 3 7.70 -4.25 14.48
N ALA A 4 8.28 -5.44 14.44
CA ALA A 4 8.25 -6.31 13.27
C ALA A 4 7.67 -7.69 13.57
N ILE A 5 7.16 -8.34 12.54
CA ILE A 5 6.92 -9.79 12.50
C ILE A 5 7.59 -10.39 11.27
N ALA A 6 7.78 -11.71 11.27
CA ALA A 6 8.21 -12.44 10.09
C ALA A 6 7.22 -13.56 9.75
N LEU A 7 6.96 -13.76 8.47
CA LEU A 7 6.13 -14.83 7.94
C LEU A 7 6.86 -15.53 6.80
N ASP A 8 7.15 -16.81 7.00
CA ASP A 8 7.90 -17.66 6.08
C ASP A 8 7.56 -19.13 6.40
N ASP A 9 7.20 -19.95 5.44
CA ASP A 9 6.86 -21.35 5.69
C ASP A 9 8.09 -22.22 6.00
N GLU A 10 9.30 -21.70 5.77
CA GLU A 10 10.57 -22.33 6.11
C GLU A 10 11.08 -21.89 7.50
N PRO A 11 11.03 -22.74 8.56
CA PRO A 11 11.52 -22.36 9.90
C PRO A 11 12.99 -21.93 9.93
N LEU A 12 13.83 -22.49 9.05
CA LEU A 12 15.24 -22.11 8.97
C LEU A 12 15.44 -20.66 8.50
N ALA A 13 14.60 -20.18 7.59
CA ALA A 13 14.63 -18.80 7.15
C ALA A 13 14.22 -17.84 8.28
N LEU A 14 13.22 -18.22 9.09
CA LEU A 14 12.81 -17.47 10.28
C LEU A 14 13.94 -17.39 11.32
N ASN A 15 14.66 -18.48 11.58
CA ASN A 15 15.80 -18.49 12.51
C ASN A 15 16.92 -17.53 12.06
N VAL A 16 17.15 -17.38 10.75
CA VAL A 16 18.13 -16.41 10.22
C VAL A 16 17.67 -14.99 10.50
N LEU A 17 16.39 -14.68 10.25
CA LEU A 17 15.81 -13.36 10.54
C LEU A 17 15.87 -13.03 12.04
N GLU A 18 15.53 -13.99 12.91
CA GLU A 18 15.61 -13.85 14.38
C GLU A 18 17.01 -13.45 14.80
N ARG A 19 18.04 -14.18 14.38
CA ARG A 19 19.45 -13.87 14.70
C ARG A 19 19.88 -12.49 14.20
N PHE A 20 19.43 -12.09 13.01
CA PHE A 20 19.79 -10.78 12.48
C PHE A 20 19.07 -9.64 13.20
N CYS A 21 17.82 -9.87 13.63
CA CYS A 21 17.07 -8.91 14.43
C CYS A 21 17.61 -8.80 15.87
N GLU A 22 18.02 -9.91 16.51
CA GLU A 22 18.65 -9.87 17.85
C GLU A 22 19.90 -8.97 17.90
N GLY A 23 20.67 -8.92 16.81
CA GLY A 23 21.83 -8.03 16.65
C GLY A 23 21.51 -6.64 16.11
N CYS A 24 20.25 -6.21 16.08
CA CYS A 24 19.82 -4.96 15.46
C CYS A 24 18.97 -4.11 16.42
N GLU A 25 19.54 -3.03 16.98
CA GLU A 25 18.84 -2.13 17.92
C GLU A 25 17.62 -1.41 17.32
N GLN A 26 17.51 -1.38 15.99
CA GLN A 26 16.45 -0.64 15.29
C GLN A 26 15.15 -1.44 15.17
N VAL A 27 15.22 -2.77 15.23
CA VAL A 27 14.09 -3.70 15.00
C VAL A 27 13.80 -4.51 16.25
N ASP A 28 12.53 -4.56 16.61
CA ASP A 28 11.98 -5.45 17.65
C ASP A 28 11.12 -6.51 16.94
N LEU A 29 11.67 -7.70 16.74
CA LEU A 29 10.96 -8.81 16.12
C LEU A 29 10.05 -9.48 17.14
N LEU A 30 8.78 -9.09 17.14
CA LEU A 30 7.80 -9.51 18.14
C LEU A 30 7.42 -10.99 18.02
N LYS A 31 7.33 -11.51 16.80
CA LYS A 31 6.91 -12.88 16.56
C LYS A 31 7.21 -13.34 15.14
N THR A 32 7.45 -14.65 15.00
CA THR A 32 7.59 -15.34 13.72
C THR A 32 6.40 -16.28 13.47
N PHE A 33 6.05 -16.50 12.21
CA PHE A 33 4.93 -17.33 11.80
C PHE A 33 5.33 -18.18 10.61
N THR A 34 4.88 -19.44 10.62
CA THR A 34 4.98 -20.32 9.44
C THR A 34 3.66 -20.43 8.69
N ARG A 35 2.57 -19.86 9.23
CA ARG A 35 1.22 -19.95 8.68
C ARG A 35 0.61 -18.57 8.47
N PRO A 36 0.16 -18.26 7.24
CA PRO A 36 -0.44 -16.95 6.91
C PRO A 36 -1.68 -16.62 7.74
N ASP A 37 -2.55 -17.61 8.01
CA ASP A 37 -3.77 -17.42 8.78
C ASP A 37 -3.51 -17.01 10.24
N GLU A 38 -2.43 -17.50 10.84
CA GLU A 38 -2.00 -17.13 12.18
C GLU A 38 -1.42 -15.71 12.22
N ALA A 39 -0.60 -15.37 11.23
CA ALA A 39 -0.06 -14.02 11.08
C ALA A 39 -1.18 -12.98 10.90
N LEU A 40 -2.18 -13.23 10.05
CA LEU A 40 -3.33 -12.34 9.88
C LEU A 40 -4.15 -12.18 11.16
N ARG A 41 -4.38 -13.25 11.92
CA ARG A 41 -5.06 -13.18 13.22
C ARG A 41 -4.28 -12.35 14.24
N TYR A 42 -2.97 -12.43 14.20
CA TYR A 42 -2.09 -11.65 15.06
C TYR A 42 -2.14 -10.16 14.69
N LEU A 43 -1.97 -9.83 13.41
CA LEU A 43 -1.98 -8.47 12.89
C LEU A 43 -3.29 -7.70 13.14
N LYS A 44 -4.43 -8.41 13.15
CA LYS A 44 -5.73 -7.81 13.51
C LYS A 44 -5.80 -7.34 14.97
N LYS A 45 -5.00 -7.92 15.86
CA LYS A 45 -4.98 -7.59 17.31
C LYS A 45 -3.80 -6.69 17.68
N PHE A 46 -2.68 -6.87 17.02
CA PHE A 46 -1.42 -6.22 17.32
C PHE A 46 -0.84 -5.59 16.05
N PRO A 47 -1.08 -4.29 15.84
CA PRO A 47 -0.51 -3.59 14.69
C PRO A 47 1.02 -3.55 14.80
N VAL A 48 1.70 -3.72 13.67
CA VAL A 48 3.17 -3.69 13.56
C VAL A 48 3.61 -2.67 12.51
N ASP A 49 4.85 -2.21 12.64
CA ASP A 49 5.44 -1.24 11.70
C ASP A 49 5.99 -1.93 10.44
N LEU A 50 6.44 -3.19 10.57
CA LEU A 50 7.18 -3.92 9.54
C LEU A 50 6.78 -5.39 9.49
N ILE A 51 6.75 -5.96 8.30
CA ILE A 51 6.67 -7.40 8.08
C ILE A 51 7.80 -7.86 7.15
N PHE A 52 8.53 -8.91 7.56
CA PHE A 52 9.33 -9.73 6.67
C PHE A 52 8.42 -10.83 6.11
N LEU A 53 8.29 -10.91 4.81
CA LEU A 53 7.27 -11.75 4.18
C LEU A 53 7.86 -12.58 3.05
N ASP A 54 7.80 -13.89 3.18
CA ASP A 54 8.15 -14.74 2.05
C ASP A 54 7.13 -14.60 0.92
N ILE A 55 7.63 -14.61 -0.31
CA ILE A 55 6.77 -14.50 -1.50
C ILE A 55 6.07 -15.82 -1.80
N GLN A 56 6.79 -16.93 -1.67
CA GLN A 56 6.27 -18.24 -2.06
C GLN A 56 5.96 -19.10 -0.85
N MET A 57 4.70 -19.14 -0.48
CA MET A 57 4.18 -20.01 0.57
C MET A 57 3.11 -20.95 -0.02
N PRO A 58 3.00 -22.22 0.45
CA PRO A 58 2.13 -23.24 -0.14
C PRO A 58 0.64 -22.87 -0.22
N SER A 59 0.14 -22.07 0.72
CA SER A 59 -1.30 -21.79 0.86
C SER A 59 -1.73 -20.44 0.30
N VAL A 60 -0.86 -19.43 0.37
CA VAL A 60 -1.14 -18.05 -0.07
C VAL A 60 0.18 -17.43 -0.51
N SER A 61 0.20 -16.82 -1.69
CA SER A 61 1.35 -16.02 -2.10
C SER A 61 1.52 -14.81 -1.17
N GLY A 62 2.77 -14.48 -0.82
CA GLY A 62 3.08 -13.27 -0.07
C GLY A 62 2.53 -12.00 -0.73
N ILE A 63 2.46 -11.99 -2.06
CA ILE A 63 1.87 -10.89 -2.84
C ILE A 63 0.37 -10.72 -2.51
N THR A 64 -0.38 -11.81 -2.49
CA THR A 64 -1.81 -11.79 -2.13
C THR A 64 -2.00 -11.45 -0.65
N PHE A 65 -1.09 -11.89 0.22
CA PHE A 65 -1.12 -11.57 1.65
C PHE A 65 -1.03 -10.06 1.91
N VAL A 66 -0.25 -9.33 1.12
CA VAL A 66 -0.11 -7.86 1.23
C VAL A 66 -1.44 -7.12 1.10
N GLU A 67 -2.39 -7.64 0.31
CA GLU A 67 -3.70 -7.00 0.15
C GLU A 67 -4.53 -6.95 1.44
N GLU A 68 -4.25 -7.86 2.38
CA GLU A 68 -4.90 -7.93 3.69
C GLU A 68 -4.21 -7.05 4.76
N LEU A 69 -3.02 -6.51 4.47
CA LEU A 69 -2.27 -5.70 5.42
C LEU A 69 -2.82 -4.26 5.51
N ASP A 70 -2.54 -3.63 6.64
CA ASP A 70 -2.73 -2.19 6.78
C ASP A 70 -1.74 -1.45 5.87
N SER A 71 -2.19 -0.38 5.22
CA SER A 71 -1.36 0.45 4.33
C SER A 71 -0.20 1.15 5.03
N SER A 72 -0.18 1.21 6.35
CA SER A 72 0.91 1.76 7.15
C SER A 72 2.01 0.75 7.46
N THR A 73 1.77 -0.55 7.26
CA THR A 73 2.75 -1.60 7.50
C THR A 73 3.78 -1.63 6.38
N LEU A 74 5.05 -1.43 6.71
CA LEU A 74 6.16 -1.54 5.78
C LEU A 74 6.43 -3.02 5.47
N ILE A 75 6.85 -3.32 4.24
CA ILE A 75 7.05 -4.69 3.77
C ILE A 75 8.46 -4.86 3.27
N ILE A 76 9.13 -5.91 3.75
CA ILE A 76 10.34 -6.47 3.16
C ILE A 76 9.98 -7.87 2.67
N PHE A 77 10.12 -8.10 1.37
CA PHE A 77 9.99 -9.45 0.87
C PHE A 77 11.28 -10.25 1.05
N THR A 78 11.12 -11.52 1.43
CA THR A 78 12.19 -12.52 1.37
C THR A 78 11.84 -13.54 0.28
N THR A 79 12.80 -14.01 -0.49
CA THR A 79 12.53 -14.97 -1.56
C THR A 79 13.81 -15.68 -2.02
N ALA A 80 13.68 -16.94 -2.44
CA ALA A 80 14.75 -17.67 -3.11
C ALA A 80 14.85 -17.34 -4.62
N TYR A 81 13.92 -16.59 -5.19
CA TYR A 81 13.79 -16.39 -6.62
C TYR A 81 14.08 -14.94 -7.03
N SER A 82 15.15 -14.75 -7.80
CA SER A 82 15.59 -13.44 -8.27
C SER A 82 14.58 -12.73 -9.20
N GLN A 83 13.75 -13.48 -9.93
CA GLN A 83 12.72 -12.92 -10.80
C GLN A 83 11.69 -12.08 -10.06
N TYR A 84 11.33 -12.44 -8.83
CA TYR A 84 10.41 -11.67 -8.01
C TYR A 84 11.02 -10.37 -7.48
N ALA A 85 12.35 -10.28 -7.38
CA ALA A 85 13.01 -9.02 -7.06
C ALA A 85 12.80 -7.98 -8.18
N VAL A 86 12.59 -8.42 -9.43
CA VAL A 86 12.27 -7.54 -10.58
C VAL A 86 10.78 -7.22 -10.62
N GLU A 87 9.89 -8.20 -10.40
CA GLU A 87 8.43 -7.99 -10.36
C GLU A 87 7.98 -7.27 -9.08
N GLY A 88 8.67 -7.49 -7.98
CA GLY A 88 8.37 -6.90 -6.67
C GLY A 88 8.52 -5.38 -6.61
N PHE A 89 9.14 -4.78 -7.60
CA PHE A 89 9.10 -3.32 -7.78
C PHE A 89 7.68 -2.77 -7.94
N ASN A 90 6.68 -3.61 -8.21
CA ASN A 90 5.27 -3.21 -8.32
C ASN A 90 4.47 -3.32 -7.01
N LEU A 91 5.08 -3.81 -5.90
CA LEU A 91 4.36 -4.24 -4.69
C LEU A 91 4.49 -3.32 -3.47
N ASP A 92 4.88 -2.06 -3.63
CA ASP A 92 5.05 -1.11 -2.50
C ASP A 92 6.00 -1.60 -1.38
N ALA A 93 6.84 -2.60 -1.64
CA ALA A 93 7.82 -3.09 -0.68
C ALA A 93 8.98 -2.08 -0.50
N VAL A 94 9.47 -1.96 0.72
CA VAL A 94 10.63 -1.12 1.02
C VAL A 94 11.89 -1.71 0.37
N ASP A 95 12.00 -3.03 0.43
CA ASP A 95 13.14 -3.76 -0.15
C ASP A 95 12.85 -5.26 -0.33
N PHE A 96 13.82 -5.97 -0.94
CA PHE A 96 13.80 -7.41 -1.17
C PHE A 96 15.09 -8.02 -0.62
N LEU A 97 14.96 -9.15 0.06
CA LEU A 97 16.07 -9.99 0.54
C LEU A 97 16.05 -11.30 -0.23
N LEU A 98 17.00 -11.46 -1.16
CA LEU A 98 17.17 -12.73 -1.90
C LEU A 98 17.92 -13.74 -1.01
N LYS A 99 17.28 -14.87 -0.71
CA LYS A 99 17.84 -15.97 0.07
C LYS A 99 18.94 -16.72 -0.73
N PRO A 100 20.11 -17.03 -0.13
CA PRO A 100 20.56 -16.59 1.18
C PRO A 100 21.07 -15.14 1.15
N PHE A 101 20.78 -14.33 2.18
CA PHE A 101 21.25 -12.96 2.31
C PHE A 101 22.19 -12.79 3.49
N SER A 102 23.17 -11.89 3.33
CA SER A 102 24.14 -11.59 4.39
C SER A 102 23.58 -10.60 5.42
N LYS A 103 24.24 -10.53 6.59
CA LYS A 103 23.91 -9.54 7.63
C LYS A 103 24.04 -8.11 7.09
N GLU A 104 25.07 -7.82 6.28
CA GLU A 104 25.25 -6.49 5.67
C GLU A 104 24.10 -6.12 4.73
N ARG A 105 23.56 -7.10 3.98
CA ARG A 105 22.41 -6.87 3.10
C ARG A 105 21.15 -6.60 3.92
N PHE A 106 20.97 -7.34 5.02
CA PHE A 106 19.89 -7.09 5.98
C PHE A 106 20.00 -5.68 6.58
N ASP A 107 21.17 -5.27 7.07
CA ASP A 107 21.39 -3.96 7.70
C ASP A 107 21.07 -2.82 6.74
N LYS A 108 21.54 -2.89 5.49
CA LYS A 108 21.16 -1.92 4.44
C LYS A 108 19.65 -1.84 4.19
N THR A 109 18.96 -2.96 4.31
CA THR A 109 17.50 -3.00 4.18
C THR A 109 16.83 -2.31 5.38
N ILE A 110 17.32 -2.54 6.59
CA ILE A 110 16.79 -1.88 7.79
C ILE A 110 17.04 -0.36 7.77
N GLU A 111 18.17 0.09 7.25
CA GLU A 111 18.40 1.53 7.03
C GLU A 111 17.34 2.15 6.09
N LYS A 112 16.96 1.46 5.01
CA LYS A 112 15.87 1.92 4.12
C LYS A 112 14.53 1.99 4.85
N VAL A 113 14.19 0.95 5.64
CA VAL A 113 12.97 0.91 6.44
C VAL A 113 12.93 2.07 7.44
N THR A 114 14.02 2.30 8.15
CA THR A 114 14.15 3.39 9.14
C THR A 114 13.91 4.75 8.49
N ARG A 115 14.53 4.99 7.33
CA ARG A 115 14.34 6.21 6.54
C ARG A 115 12.89 6.37 6.09
N GLN A 116 12.29 5.32 5.58
CA GLN A 116 10.89 5.36 5.10
C GLN A 116 9.90 5.56 6.25
N ARG A 117 10.13 4.91 7.39
CA ARG A 117 9.34 5.13 8.61
C ARG A 117 9.43 6.58 9.11
N GLN A 118 10.61 7.18 9.11
CA GLN A 118 10.79 8.59 9.48
C GLN A 118 9.99 9.51 8.56
N ILE A 119 10.00 9.24 7.25
CA ILE A 119 9.19 9.98 6.28
C ILE A 119 7.70 9.82 6.61
N LEU A 120 7.22 8.62 6.91
CA LEU A 120 5.83 8.36 7.28
C LEU A 120 5.44 9.04 8.59
N LEU A 121 6.28 9.00 9.61
CA LEU A 121 6.04 9.68 10.89
C LEU A 121 6.03 11.20 10.74
N ASN A 122 6.92 11.75 9.94
CA ASN A 122 6.97 13.18 9.65
C ASN A 122 5.82 13.63 8.73
N SER A 123 5.30 12.75 7.88
CA SER A 123 4.12 13.00 7.05
C SER A 123 2.80 12.81 7.80
N GLY A 124 2.80 12.13 8.96
CA GLY A 124 1.66 12.08 9.89
C GLY A 124 1.28 13.44 10.48
N GLN A 125 2.15 14.44 10.38
CA GLN A 125 1.86 15.87 10.68
C GLN A 125 1.70 16.74 9.42
N ARG A 126 2.07 16.25 8.24
CA ARG A 126 1.77 16.86 6.94
C ARG A 126 1.18 15.76 6.08
N GLN A 127 -0.12 15.81 5.80
CA GLN A 127 -0.72 15.04 4.71
C GLN A 127 0.21 15.20 3.50
N SER A 128 0.72 14.06 3.00
CA SER A 128 1.61 14.10 1.83
C SER A 128 0.89 14.81 0.70
N ASP A 129 1.36 15.98 0.28
CA ASP A 129 0.79 16.73 -0.85
C ASP A 129 0.93 15.95 -2.16
N PHE A 130 1.67 14.86 -2.14
CA PHE A 130 2.03 14.10 -3.32
C PHE A 130 1.75 12.61 -3.17
N LEU A 131 1.17 12.04 -4.21
CA LEU A 131 1.01 10.60 -4.41
C LEU A 131 2.12 10.11 -5.33
N PHE A 132 2.82 9.05 -4.92
CA PHE A 132 3.84 8.41 -5.74
C PHE A 132 3.30 7.09 -6.27
N LEU A 133 3.26 6.95 -7.60
CA LEU A 133 2.81 5.73 -8.28
C LEU A 133 3.83 5.32 -9.34
N ARG A 134 3.93 4.03 -9.56
CA ARG A 134 4.68 3.48 -10.69
C ARG A 134 3.77 3.36 -11.90
N ALA A 135 4.20 3.97 -12.99
CA ALA A 135 3.59 3.86 -14.30
C ALA A 135 4.69 3.84 -15.36
N ASP A 136 4.57 3.02 -16.38
CA ASP A 136 5.50 2.92 -17.51
C ASP A 136 6.98 2.81 -17.06
N TYR A 137 7.27 1.87 -16.12
CA TYR A 137 8.60 1.62 -15.55
C TYR A 137 9.24 2.81 -14.80
N SER A 138 8.49 3.89 -14.57
CA SER A 138 8.95 5.09 -13.85
C SER A 138 8.12 5.37 -12.61
N LEU A 139 8.73 6.04 -11.62
CA LEU A 139 8.01 6.54 -10.46
C LEU A 139 7.45 7.93 -10.78
N ILE A 140 6.14 8.04 -10.87
CA ILE A 140 5.44 9.29 -11.16
C ILE A 140 5.02 9.94 -9.84
N LYS A 141 5.40 11.20 -9.65
CA LYS A 141 4.98 12.04 -8.55
C LYS A 141 3.75 12.84 -8.97
N ILE A 142 2.63 12.64 -8.29
CA ILE A 142 1.35 13.30 -8.56
C ILE A 142 1.01 14.20 -7.38
N LYS A 143 0.72 15.46 -7.62
CA LYS A 143 0.21 16.36 -6.59
C LYS A 143 -1.26 16.04 -6.34
N ILE A 144 -1.59 15.67 -5.09
CA ILE A 144 -2.93 15.16 -4.72
C ILE A 144 -4.02 16.18 -5.00
N SER A 145 -3.76 17.47 -4.76
CA SER A 145 -4.70 18.56 -5.04
C SER A 145 -5.01 18.79 -6.54
N GLU A 146 -4.20 18.22 -7.43
CA GLU A 146 -4.40 18.30 -8.88
C GLU A 146 -5.22 17.13 -9.43
N ILE A 147 -5.50 16.10 -8.62
CA ILE A 147 -6.32 14.96 -9.07
C ILE A 147 -7.75 15.45 -9.31
N LEU A 148 -8.23 15.29 -10.56
CA LEU A 148 -9.61 15.60 -10.95
C LEU A 148 -10.55 14.46 -10.58
N TYR A 149 -10.18 13.24 -10.93
CA TYR A 149 -10.84 11.99 -10.53
C TYR A 149 -9.96 10.79 -10.89
N ILE A 150 -10.30 9.62 -10.34
CA ILE A 150 -9.64 8.36 -10.62
C ILE A 150 -10.68 7.39 -11.19
N GLU A 151 -10.35 6.76 -12.32
CA GLU A 151 -11.18 5.78 -13.00
C GLU A 151 -10.51 4.41 -12.99
N GLY A 152 -11.22 3.37 -12.55
CA GLY A 152 -10.77 1.98 -12.58
C GLY A 152 -11.06 1.35 -13.94
N LEU A 153 -10.06 0.70 -14.51
CA LEU A 153 -10.12 -0.03 -15.76
C LEU A 153 -9.46 -1.41 -15.53
N ASP A 154 -10.26 -2.40 -15.18
CA ASP A 154 -9.82 -3.74 -14.80
C ASP A 154 -8.71 -3.70 -13.74
N ASP A 155 -7.50 -4.18 -14.03
CA ASP A 155 -6.34 -4.19 -13.15
C ASP A 155 -5.57 -2.85 -13.12
N TYR A 156 -6.03 -1.83 -13.84
CA TYR A 156 -5.38 -0.54 -13.96
C TYR A 156 -6.26 0.58 -13.45
N LEU A 157 -5.61 1.67 -13.04
CA LEU A 157 -6.26 2.94 -12.74
C LEU A 157 -5.81 4.01 -13.73
N LYS A 158 -6.74 4.87 -14.11
CA LYS A 158 -6.47 6.13 -14.82
C LYS A 158 -6.67 7.29 -13.85
N ILE A 159 -5.62 8.04 -13.58
CA ILE A 159 -5.66 9.23 -12.75
C ILE A 159 -5.68 10.44 -13.68
N TYR A 160 -6.77 11.17 -13.63
CA TYR A 160 -6.99 12.34 -14.46
C TYR A 160 -6.51 13.59 -13.76
N LEU A 161 -5.70 14.36 -14.46
CA LEU A 161 -5.05 15.58 -14.00
C LEU A 161 -5.31 16.72 -15.01
N PRO A 162 -5.25 18.00 -14.60
CA PRO A 162 -5.51 19.13 -15.51
C PRO A 162 -4.49 19.17 -16.65
N ASN A 163 -4.95 19.45 -17.87
CA ASN A 163 -4.13 19.78 -19.03
C ASN A 163 -3.07 18.74 -19.42
N GLN A 164 -3.22 17.46 -19.01
CA GLN A 164 -2.30 16.40 -19.37
C GLN A 164 -3.01 15.07 -19.58
N ARG A 165 -2.30 14.11 -20.20
CA ARG A 165 -2.81 12.75 -20.40
C ARG A 165 -2.98 12.07 -19.03
N PRO A 166 -4.01 11.22 -18.86
CA PRO A 166 -4.19 10.45 -17.64
C PRO A 166 -2.97 9.58 -17.34
N VAL A 167 -2.55 9.55 -16.07
CA VAL A 167 -1.54 8.61 -15.59
C VAL A 167 -2.20 7.25 -15.44
N VAL A 168 -1.65 6.23 -16.12
CA VAL A 168 -2.13 4.85 -16.04
C VAL A 168 -1.19 4.06 -15.13
N ALA A 169 -1.73 3.49 -14.05
CA ALA A 169 -0.96 2.70 -13.11
C ALA A 169 -1.67 1.38 -12.81
N ARG A 170 -0.93 0.29 -12.65
CA ARG A 170 -1.49 -0.99 -12.20
C ARG A 170 -1.72 -0.91 -10.70
N PHE A 171 -2.98 -0.76 -10.31
CA PHE A 171 -3.37 -0.60 -8.92
C PHE A 171 -4.85 -0.91 -8.73
N THR A 172 -5.26 -1.38 -7.53
CA THR A 172 -6.67 -1.61 -7.22
C THR A 172 -7.36 -0.33 -6.71
N MET A 173 -8.67 -0.21 -6.94
CA MET A 173 -9.49 0.90 -6.41
C MET A 173 -9.46 0.97 -4.87
N LYS A 174 -9.39 -0.18 -4.19
CA LYS A 174 -9.28 -0.25 -2.73
C LYS A 174 -7.89 0.18 -2.26
N GLY A 175 -6.85 -0.26 -2.98
CA GLY A 175 -5.45 0.09 -2.65
C GLY A 175 -5.18 1.57 -2.80
N ILE A 176 -5.59 2.19 -3.93
CA ILE A 176 -5.34 3.63 -4.13
C ILE A 176 -6.10 4.49 -3.11
N LEU A 177 -7.32 4.10 -2.72
CA LEU A 177 -8.10 4.85 -1.74
C LEU A 177 -7.41 4.86 -0.35
N LYS A 178 -6.69 3.80 0.00
CA LYS A 178 -5.87 3.75 1.23
C LYS A 178 -4.67 4.72 1.20
N LYS A 179 -4.15 5.04 0.00
CA LYS A 179 -3.03 5.99 -0.18
C LYS A 179 -3.46 7.45 -0.26
N LEU A 180 -4.73 7.69 -0.50
CA LEU A 180 -5.29 9.03 -0.58
C LEU A 180 -5.74 9.52 0.81
N PRO A 181 -5.70 10.83 1.08
CA PRO A 181 -6.23 11.39 2.32
C PRO A 181 -7.71 11.05 2.48
N THR A 182 -8.06 10.36 3.56
CA THR A 182 -9.41 9.81 3.81
C THR A 182 -10.52 10.87 3.83
N ASN A 183 -10.18 12.10 4.22
CA ASN A 183 -11.14 13.21 4.31
C ASN A 183 -11.24 14.03 3.01
N HIS A 184 -10.46 13.71 1.98
CA HIS A 184 -10.41 14.47 0.74
C HIS A 184 -10.96 13.71 -0.46
N PHE A 185 -11.06 12.40 -0.38
CA PHE A 185 -11.52 11.55 -1.48
C PHE A 185 -12.65 10.62 -1.06
N VAL A 186 -13.54 10.35 -1.99
CA VAL A 186 -14.64 9.42 -1.80
C VAL A 186 -14.81 8.51 -3.00
N ARG A 187 -15.03 7.23 -2.75
CA ARG A 187 -15.41 6.27 -3.78
C ARG A 187 -16.92 6.33 -4.01
N VAL A 188 -17.33 6.76 -5.19
CA VAL A 188 -18.75 6.95 -5.56
C VAL A 188 -19.29 5.83 -6.44
N HIS A 189 -18.39 5.02 -7.03
CA HIS A 189 -18.76 3.92 -7.92
C HIS A 189 -17.70 2.80 -7.84
N ARG A 190 -18.05 1.59 -8.31
CA ARG A 190 -17.04 0.52 -8.42
C ARG A 190 -15.80 0.93 -9.21
N SER A 191 -15.97 1.86 -10.15
CA SER A 191 -14.91 2.34 -11.05
C SER A 191 -14.55 3.83 -10.84
N PHE A 192 -15.09 4.54 -9.84
CA PHE A 192 -14.77 5.96 -9.68
C PHE A 192 -14.51 6.37 -8.24
N ILE A 193 -13.39 7.11 -8.07
CA ILE A 193 -13.04 7.88 -6.86
C ILE A 193 -12.93 9.34 -7.26
N ILE A 194 -13.48 10.24 -6.46
CA ILE A 194 -13.47 11.68 -6.69
C ILE A 194 -12.99 12.44 -5.46
N PRO A 195 -12.29 13.57 -5.63
CA PRO A 195 -12.01 14.49 -4.53
C PRO A 195 -13.29 15.28 -4.16
N PHE A 196 -13.47 15.58 -2.88
CA PHE A 196 -14.64 16.36 -2.42
C PHE A 196 -14.63 17.80 -2.93
N ASP A 197 -13.45 18.42 -3.02
CA ASP A 197 -13.29 19.82 -3.47
C ASP A 197 -13.60 20.03 -4.97
N LYS A 198 -13.69 18.95 -5.76
CA LYS A 198 -14.08 19.01 -7.17
C LYS A 198 -15.58 18.86 -7.39
N ILE A 199 -16.35 18.54 -6.35
CA ILE A 199 -17.81 18.37 -6.47
C ILE A 199 -18.47 19.75 -6.69
N ARG A 200 -19.13 19.92 -7.84
CA ARG A 200 -19.91 21.11 -8.17
C ARG A 200 -21.39 20.95 -7.78
N SER A 201 -21.95 19.80 -8.12
CA SER A 201 -23.33 19.49 -7.78
C SER A 201 -23.56 17.99 -7.61
N VAL A 202 -24.54 17.63 -6.79
CA VAL A 202 -24.89 16.24 -6.51
C VAL A 202 -26.34 16.04 -6.88
N GLN A 203 -26.61 15.06 -7.73
CA GLN A 203 -27.95 14.56 -8.06
C GLN A 203 -28.19 13.20 -7.41
N LYS A 204 -29.42 12.72 -7.48
CA LYS A 204 -29.80 11.45 -6.83
C LYS A 204 -28.95 10.24 -7.25
N LYS A 205 -28.43 10.22 -8.49
CA LYS A 205 -27.67 9.10 -9.06
C LYS A 205 -26.34 9.50 -9.69
N SER A 206 -25.94 10.75 -9.60
CA SER A 206 -24.70 11.26 -10.22
C SER A 206 -24.12 12.46 -9.47
N VAL A 207 -22.83 12.67 -9.70
CA VAL A 207 -22.06 13.81 -9.19
C VAL A 207 -21.46 14.53 -10.37
N ASP A 208 -21.66 15.83 -10.44
CA ASP A 208 -20.97 16.70 -11.41
C ASP A 208 -19.70 17.27 -10.77
N ILE A 209 -18.56 17.03 -11.41
CA ILE A 209 -17.24 17.54 -11.02
C ILE A 209 -16.75 18.65 -11.95
N GLY A 210 -17.62 19.16 -12.81
CA GLY A 210 -17.37 20.24 -13.76
C GLY A 210 -16.87 19.76 -15.12
N GLU A 211 -15.92 18.85 -15.16
CA GLU A 211 -15.40 18.30 -16.42
C GLU A 211 -16.14 17.01 -16.84
N ARG A 212 -16.79 16.36 -15.88
CA ARG A 212 -17.49 15.09 -16.10
C ARG A 212 -18.62 14.91 -15.09
N VAL A 213 -19.72 14.31 -15.55
CA VAL A 213 -20.78 13.77 -14.68
C VAL A 213 -20.48 12.31 -14.40
N ILE A 214 -20.29 11.98 -13.14
CA ILE A 214 -19.88 10.64 -12.67
C ILE A 214 -21.07 9.94 -12.01
N PRO A 215 -21.39 8.68 -12.37
CA PRO A 215 -22.50 7.96 -11.76
C PRO A 215 -22.17 7.55 -10.31
N ILE A 216 -23.18 7.59 -9.44
CA ILE A 216 -23.11 7.04 -8.09
C ILE A 216 -23.68 5.62 -8.11
N GLY A 217 -22.83 4.63 -7.83
CA GLY A 217 -23.25 3.23 -7.75
C GLY A 217 -24.21 2.99 -6.56
N LEU A 218 -25.20 2.12 -6.74
CA LEU A 218 -26.23 1.85 -5.72
C LEU A 218 -25.64 1.50 -4.34
N SER A 219 -24.59 0.67 -4.31
CA SER A 219 -23.90 0.27 -3.08
C SER A 219 -23.10 1.41 -2.41
N TYR A 220 -22.85 2.51 -3.11
CA TYR A 220 -22.08 3.65 -2.62
C TYR A 220 -22.95 4.84 -2.21
N GLN A 221 -24.23 4.85 -2.58
CA GLN A 221 -25.13 5.98 -2.34
C GLN A 221 -25.25 6.32 -0.85
N LYS A 222 -25.51 5.32 -0.02
CA LYS A 222 -25.71 5.55 1.42
C LYS A 222 -24.50 6.20 2.08
N SER A 223 -23.32 5.60 1.92
CA SER A 223 -22.08 6.11 2.50
C SER A 223 -21.68 7.48 1.93
N PHE A 224 -21.88 7.70 0.63
CA PHE A 224 -21.59 8.98 -0.01
C PHE A 224 -22.46 10.12 0.57
N PHE A 225 -23.79 9.93 0.63
CA PHE A 225 -24.67 10.97 1.16
C PHE A 225 -24.50 11.23 2.66
N GLU A 226 -24.09 10.23 3.44
CA GLU A 226 -23.74 10.41 4.86
C GLU A 226 -22.47 11.26 5.02
N THR A 227 -21.52 11.13 4.07
CA THR A 227 -20.25 11.88 4.11
C THR A 227 -20.41 13.32 3.63
N VAL A 228 -21.24 13.57 2.60
CA VAL A 228 -21.46 14.93 2.04
C VAL A 228 -22.38 15.79 2.93
N LYS A 229 -23.14 15.19 3.86
CA LYS A 229 -24.01 15.92 4.80
C LYS A 229 -23.29 16.39 6.07
N LYS A 230 -22.05 15.98 6.29
CA LYS A 230 -21.19 16.46 7.38
C LYS A 230 -20.40 17.68 6.98
#